data_560ebfbc67473998655094466bac0efc
#
_entry.id   560ebfbc67473998655094466bac0efc
#
_cell.length_a   1.000
_cell.length_b   1.000
_cell.length_c   1.000
_cell.angle_alpha   90.00
_cell.angle_beta   90.00
_cell.angle_gamma   90.00
#
_symmetry.space_group_name_H-M   'P 1'
#
loop_
_entity.id
_entity.type
_entity.pdbx_description
1 polymer ?
#
loop_
_entity_poly.entity_id
_entity_poly.type
_entity_poly.pdbx_seq_one_letter_code
_entity_poly.pdbx_strand_id
1 'polypeptide(L)'
;MLTAIVGINWGDEGKGRMVDLLSEKYDVIIRYQGGNNAGHTVVNEKGKFALNLLPSGILRDETVNVMGPGMVIDIEHLCGEIGKLRNAGIEITPKHLKISDKATICMPYDKLLDGLEEDRLKDRKFGSTRRGIAPVYSDKYMKKTFRMGDLKHLSSLKQIGRASCRERV
;
A
#
# COMPACT_ATOMS: atom_id res chain seq x y z
N MET A 1 17.65 -17.29 3.95
CA MET A 1 18.31 -16.38 2.98
C MET A 1 17.45 -15.13 2.82
N LEU A 2 18.02 -13.92 2.74
CA LEU A 2 17.29 -12.67 2.49
C LEU A 2 17.66 -12.14 1.11
N THR A 3 16.66 -11.83 0.30
CA THR A 3 16.84 -11.21 -1.03
C THR A 3 16.02 -9.94 -1.10
N ALA A 4 16.65 -8.83 -1.53
CA ALA A 4 15.97 -7.56 -1.76
C ALA A 4 15.88 -7.27 -3.26
N ILE A 5 14.68 -6.92 -3.72
CA ILE A 5 14.44 -6.45 -5.09
C ILE A 5 14.23 -4.95 -5.04
N VAL A 6 15.16 -4.22 -5.66
CA VAL A 6 15.14 -2.76 -5.72
C VAL A 6 15.10 -2.29 -7.16
N GLY A 7 14.41 -1.18 -7.42
CA GLY A 7 14.45 -0.49 -8.71
C GLY A 7 15.58 0.51 -8.73
N ILE A 8 16.29 0.58 -9.83
CA ILE A 8 17.39 1.54 -10.06
C ILE A 8 17.00 2.63 -11.06
N ASN A 9 15.85 2.48 -11.72
CA ASN A 9 15.27 3.44 -12.65
C ASN A 9 14.01 4.09 -12.07
N TRP A 10 13.27 4.82 -12.89
CA TRP A 10 12.12 5.64 -12.51
C TRP A 10 10.77 4.90 -12.36
N GLY A 11 10.76 3.59 -12.32
CA GLY A 11 9.55 2.75 -12.29
C GLY A 11 9.49 1.83 -13.52
N ASP A 12 8.44 1.02 -13.58
CA ASP A 12 8.13 0.10 -14.69
C ASP A 12 9.21 -0.95 -15.02
N GLU A 13 10.17 -1.18 -14.11
CA GLU A 13 11.22 -2.21 -14.29
C GLU A 13 10.71 -3.64 -14.11
N GLY A 14 9.42 -3.82 -13.82
CA GLY A 14 8.83 -5.12 -13.62
C GLY A 14 9.13 -5.79 -12.27
N LYS A 15 9.43 -4.99 -11.22
CA LYS A 15 9.71 -5.49 -9.86
C LYS A 15 8.65 -6.47 -9.35
N GLY A 16 7.36 -6.17 -9.54
CA GLY A 16 6.27 -7.03 -9.11
C GLY A 16 6.32 -8.42 -9.74
N ARG A 17 6.64 -8.50 -11.04
CA ARG A 17 6.82 -9.77 -11.75
C ARG A 17 8.02 -10.55 -11.22
N MET A 18 9.13 -9.87 -10.94
CA MET A 18 10.31 -10.52 -10.36
C MET A 18 10.04 -11.06 -8.97
N VAL A 19 9.30 -10.32 -8.13
CA VAL A 19 8.87 -10.80 -6.82
C VAL A 19 7.98 -12.03 -6.96
N ASP A 20 7.04 -12.02 -7.89
CA ASP A 20 6.15 -13.16 -8.14
C ASP A 20 6.93 -14.41 -8.56
N LEU A 21 7.83 -14.29 -9.54
CA LEU A 21 8.68 -15.40 -9.99
C LEU A 21 9.57 -15.98 -8.88
N LEU A 22 10.11 -15.11 -8.01
CA LEU A 22 11.01 -15.54 -6.95
C LEU A 22 10.25 -16.01 -5.70
N SER A 23 8.97 -15.65 -5.55
CA SER A 23 8.17 -15.95 -4.34
C SER A 23 8.06 -17.44 -4.03
N GLU A 24 8.21 -18.32 -5.03
CA GLU A 24 8.25 -19.78 -4.84
C GLU A 24 9.39 -20.27 -3.93
N LYS A 25 10.45 -19.50 -3.83
CA LYS A 25 11.66 -19.85 -3.08
C LYS A 25 11.70 -19.28 -1.67
N TYR A 26 10.63 -18.58 -1.25
CA TYR A 26 10.63 -17.85 0.01
C TYR A 26 9.35 -18.08 0.80
N ASP A 27 9.49 -18.33 2.08
CA ASP A 27 8.38 -18.50 3.03
C ASP A 27 7.73 -17.15 3.40
N VAL A 28 8.46 -16.05 3.24
CA VAL A 28 8.01 -14.71 3.61
C VAL A 28 8.27 -13.71 2.50
N ILE A 29 7.23 -13.01 2.06
CA ILE A 29 7.31 -11.94 1.08
C ILE A 29 6.95 -10.62 1.75
N ILE A 30 7.87 -9.65 1.69
CA ILE A 30 7.69 -8.34 2.32
C ILE A 30 7.60 -7.25 1.26
N ARG A 31 6.48 -6.55 1.21
CA ARG A 31 6.38 -5.27 0.52
C ARG A 31 6.70 -4.18 1.52
N TYR A 32 7.91 -3.62 1.45
CA TYR A 32 8.41 -2.74 2.49
C TYR A 32 8.01 -1.27 2.32
N GLN A 33 7.61 -0.83 1.11
CA GLN A 33 7.20 0.55 0.82
C GLN A 33 6.25 0.65 -0.38
N GLY A 34 5.77 1.87 -0.67
CA GLY A 34 4.84 2.16 -1.75
C GLY A 34 3.38 2.13 -1.29
N GLY A 35 2.49 2.31 -2.23
CA GLY A 35 1.05 2.35 -2.02
C GLY A 35 0.28 1.76 -3.20
N ASN A 36 -0.96 2.21 -3.40
CA ASN A 36 -1.84 1.75 -4.47
C ASN A 36 -1.68 2.54 -5.80
N ASN A 37 -0.60 3.30 -5.93
CA ASN A 37 -0.28 4.06 -7.16
C ASN A 37 0.27 3.21 -8.30
N ALA A 38 0.84 2.06 -7.98
CA ALA A 38 1.35 1.11 -8.97
C ALA A 38 0.66 -0.24 -8.78
N GLY A 39 0.39 -0.92 -9.87
CA GLY A 39 -0.19 -2.26 -9.87
C GLY A 39 0.67 -3.23 -10.66
N HIS A 40 0.53 -4.50 -10.35
CA HIS A 40 1.09 -5.57 -11.15
C HIS A 40 0.04 -6.67 -11.31
N THR A 41 0.09 -7.34 -12.45
CA THR A 41 -0.82 -8.44 -12.74
C THR A 41 -0.09 -9.75 -12.50
N VAL A 42 -0.71 -10.59 -11.69
CA VAL A 42 -0.29 -11.98 -11.48
C VAL A 42 -1.32 -12.89 -12.14
N VAL A 43 -0.83 -13.91 -12.83
CA VAL A 43 -1.67 -14.92 -13.48
C VAL A 43 -1.30 -16.28 -12.91
N ASN A 44 -2.28 -17.00 -12.37
CA ASN A 44 -2.12 -18.35 -11.89
C ASN A 44 -3.32 -19.23 -12.32
N GLU A 45 -3.37 -20.46 -11.85
CA GLU A 45 -4.45 -21.42 -12.14
C GLU A 45 -5.84 -20.93 -11.67
N LYS A 46 -5.88 -20.08 -10.61
CA LYS A 46 -7.11 -19.50 -10.07
C LYS A 46 -7.60 -18.27 -10.86
N GLY A 47 -6.78 -17.75 -11.78
CA GLY A 47 -7.16 -16.62 -12.63
C GLY A 47 -6.11 -15.53 -12.80
N LYS A 48 -6.57 -14.35 -13.24
CA LYS A 48 -5.77 -13.15 -13.45
C LYS A 48 -6.12 -12.09 -12.41
N PHE A 49 -5.14 -11.69 -11.61
CA PHE A 49 -5.32 -10.77 -10.49
C PHE A 49 -4.45 -9.53 -10.65
N ALA A 50 -5.07 -8.36 -10.59
CA ALA A 50 -4.36 -7.08 -10.54
C ALA A 50 -4.19 -6.69 -9.06
N LEU A 51 -2.96 -6.74 -8.56
CA LEU A 51 -2.59 -6.39 -7.19
C LEU A 51 -2.00 -4.99 -7.15
N ASN A 52 -2.45 -4.15 -6.22
CA ASN A 52 -1.95 -2.80 -6.01
C ASN A 52 -1.27 -2.63 -4.65
N LEU A 53 -1.90 -3.10 -3.58
CA LEU A 53 -1.38 -3.00 -2.20
C LEU A 53 -0.80 -4.31 -1.70
N LEU A 54 -1.46 -5.42 -1.99
CA LEU A 54 -1.05 -6.72 -1.49
C LEU A 54 0.29 -7.16 -2.09
N PRO A 55 1.16 -7.80 -1.30
CA PRO A 55 2.38 -8.44 -1.82
C PRO A 55 2.06 -9.55 -2.83
N SER A 56 2.93 -9.79 -3.80
CA SER A 56 2.70 -10.77 -4.87
C SER A 56 2.53 -12.21 -4.37
N GLY A 57 3.16 -12.55 -3.25
CA GLY A 57 3.05 -13.88 -2.65
C GLY A 57 1.68 -14.22 -2.05
N ILE A 58 0.74 -13.26 -2.00
CA ILE A 58 -0.60 -13.47 -1.40
C ILE A 58 -1.43 -14.55 -2.10
N LEU A 59 -1.08 -14.88 -3.33
CA LEU A 59 -1.76 -15.92 -4.10
C LEU A 59 -1.25 -17.34 -3.79
N ARG A 60 -0.25 -17.47 -2.91
CA ARG A 60 0.37 -18.73 -2.50
C ARG A 60 -0.04 -19.07 -1.08
N ASP A 61 -0.57 -20.27 -0.87
CA ASP A 61 -1.17 -20.70 0.40
C ASP A 61 -0.12 -20.85 1.54
N GLU A 62 1.14 -21.18 1.19
CA GLU A 62 2.23 -21.40 2.14
C GLU A 62 3.02 -20.14 2.52
N THR A 63 2.77 -19.01 1.83
CA THR A 63 3.60 -17.82 1.96
C THR A 63 3.02 -16.82 2.96
N VAL A 64 3.83 -16.37 3.90
CA VAL A 64 3.50 -15.25 4.77
C VAL A 64 3.79 -13.93 4.07
N ASN A 65 2.78 -13.11 3.90
CA ASN A 65 2.88 -11.82 3.23
C ASN A 65 2.89 -10.68 4.25
N VAL A 66 3.85 -9.77 4.13
CA VAL A 66 4.01 -8.65 5.06
C VAL A 66 3.92 -7.32 4.34
N MET A 67 3.01 -6.48 4.78
CA MET A 67 2.93 -5.07 4.41
C MET A 67 3.76 -4.28 5.42
N GLY A 68 4.90 -3.77 4.98
CA GLY A 68 5.95 -3.21 5.85
C GLY A 68 5.68 -1.77 6.30
N PRO A 69 6.52 -1.23 7.20
CA PRO A 69 6.35 0.08 7.83
C PRO A 69 6.50 1.27 6.86
N GLY A 70 7.15 1.05 5.73
CA GLY A 70 7.30 2.05 4.68
C GLY A 70 6.07 2.23 3.80
N MET A 71 5.08 1.33 3.89
CA MET A 71 3.89 1.39 3.05
C MET A 71 2.94 2.52 3.44
N VAL A 72 2.20 2.96 2.43
CA VAL A 72 1.04 3.85 2.52
C VAL A 72 -0.20 3.04 2.12
N ILE A 73 -1.14 2.91 3.05
CA ILE A 73 -2.28 2.00 2.93
C ILE A 73 -3.59 2.79 2.82
N ASP A 74 -4.21 2.75 1.66
CA ASP A 74 -5.60 3.11 1.46
C ASP A 74 -6.46 1.95 1.94
N ILE A 75 -7.15 2.10 3.08
CA ILE A 75 -7.89 1.02 3.74
C ILE A 75 -9.06 0.55 2.86
N GLU A 76 -9.77 1.47 2.24
CA GLU A 76 -10.90 1.15 1.36
C GLU A 76 -10.42 0.29 0.18
N HIS A 77 -9.33 0.72 -0.46
CA HIS A 77 -8.73 -0.03 -1.56
C HIS A 77 -8.25 -1.41 -1.12
N LEU A 78 -7.58 -1.50 0.05
CA LEU A 78 -7.10 -2.77 0.60
C LEU A 78 -8.25 -3.73 0.88
N CYS A 79 -9.32 -3.26 1.52
CA CYS A 79 -10.51 -4.08 1.78
C CYS A 79 -11.15 -4.59 0.48
N GLY A 80 -11.24 -3.73 -0.53
CA GLY A 80 -11.74 -4.11 -1.86
C GLY A 80 -10.86 -5.15 -2.55
N GLU A 81 -9.54 -5.02 -2.45
CA GLU A 81 -8.57 -5.97 -3.03
C GLU A 81 -8.66 -7.33 -2.32
N ILE A 82 -8.71 -7.35 -0.99
CA ILE A 82 -8.92 -8.57 -0.20
C ILE A 82 -10.26 -9.24 -0.55
N GLY A 83 -11.33 -8.45 -0.66
CA GLY A 83 -12.65 -8.97 -1.03
C GLY A 83 -12.66 -9.66 -2.38
N LYS A 84 -12.03 -9.07 -3.39
CA LYS A 84 -11.90 -9.67 -4.74
C LYS A 84 -11.17 -11.01 -4.70
N LEU A 85 -10.07 -11.11 -3.94
CA LEU A 85 -9.30 -12.35 -3.83
C LEU A 85 -10.08 -13.43 -3.09
N ARG A 86 -10.79 -13.08 -2.02
CA ARG A 86 -11.65 -14.03 -1.29
C ARG A 86 -12.79 -14.56 -2.15
N ASN A 87 -13.41 -13.70 -2.96
CA ASN A 87 -14.47 -14.12 -3.90
C ASN A 87 -13.94 -15.06 -4.99
N ALA A 88 -12.65 -14.99 -5.29
CA ALA A 88 -11.96 -15.91 -6.20
C ALA A 88 -11.44 -17.19 -5.51
N GLY A 89 -11.82 -17.43 -4.24
CA GLY A 89 -11.44 -18.62 -3.49
C GLY A 89 -10.02 -18.58 -2.90
N ILE A 90 -9.42 -17.39 -2.77
CA ILE A 90 -8.10 -17.25 -2.13
C ILE A 90 -8.33 -16.94 -0.65
N GLU A 91 -7.80 -17.80 0.21
CA GLU A 91 -7.91 -17.62 1.65
C GLU A 91 -6.91 -16.58 2.15
N ILE A 92 -7.43 -15.48 2.71
CA ILE A 92 -6.61 -14.45 3.35
C ILE A 92 -6.97 -14.35 4.82
N THR A 93 -6.07 -14.85 5.65
CA THR A 93 -6.20 -14.85 7.11
C THR A 93 -5.04 -14.10 7.76
N PRO A 94 -5.10 -13.83 9.08
CA PRO A 94 -3.96 -13.28 9.81
C PRO A 94 -2.69 -14.15 9.79
N LYS A 95 -2.77 -15.40 9.37
CA LYS A 95 -1.58 -16.26 9.15
C LYS A 95 -0.87 -15.86 7.86
N HIS A 96 -1.63 -15.60 6.79
CA HIS A 96 -1.12 -15.33 5.45
C HIS A 96 -0.75 -13.86 5.23
N LEU A 97 -1.46 -12.90 5.90
CA LEU A 97 -1.22 -11.47 5.75
C LEU A 97 -0.94 -10.79 7.09
N LYS A 98 0.20 -10.13 7.17
CA LYS A 98 0.60 -9.29 8.29
C LYS A 98 0.72 -7.85 7.82
N ILE A 99 0.28 -6.91 8.63
CA ILE A 99 0.37 -5.48 8.34
C ILE A 99 1.12 -4.82 9.50
N SER A 100 2.17 -4.07 9.18
CA SER A 100 2.93 -3.34 10.19
C SER A 100 2.03 -2.28 10.85
N ASP A 101 2.08 -2.21 12.17
CA ASP A 101 1.44 -1.15 12.96
C ASP A 101 1.99 0.25 12.63
N LYS A 102 3.22 0.32 12.11
CA LYS A 102 3.89 1.55 11.67
C LYS A 102 3.59 1.95 10.23
N ALA A 103 2.88 1.14 9.46
CA ALA A 103 2.44 1.52 8.11
C ALA A 103 1.48 2.71 8.19
N THR A 104 1.60 3.63 7.25
CA THR A 104 0.84 4.88 7.24
C THR A 104 -0.50 4.69 6.53
N ILE A 105 -1.55 5.31 7.06
CA ILE A 105 -2.88 5.30 6.42
C ILE A 105 -2.95 6.46 5.43
N CYS A 106 -3.37 6.16 4.19
CA CYS A 106 -3.77 7.16 3.21
C CYS A 106 -5.24 7.53 3.45
N MET A 107 -5.46 8.76 3.84
CA MET A 107 -6.79 9.28 4.13
C MET A 107 -7.46 9.80 2.85
N PRO A 108 -8.80 9.90 2.80
CA PRO A 108 -9.50 10.46 1.64
C PRO A 108 -9.03 11.87 1.25
N TYR A 109 -8.68 12.69 2.23
CA TYR A 109 -8.18 14.05 1.97
C TYR A 109 -6.80 14.08 1.30
N ASP A 110 -5.95 13.05 1.50
CA ASP A 110 -4.67 12.96 0.80
C ASP A 110 -4.88 12.77 -0.71
N LYS A 111 -5.88 11.96 -1.08
CA LYS A 111 -6.29 11.80 -2.49
C LYS A 111 -6.82 13.10 -3.08
N LEU A 112 -7.62 13.84 -2.30
CA LEU A 112 -8.13 15.15 -2.72
C LEU A 112 -7.00 16.16 -2.92
N LEU A 113 -6.05 16.25 -1.98
CA LEU A 113 -4.89 17.13 -2.06
C LEU A 113 -4.02 16.82 -3.27
N ASP A 114 -3.76 15.54 -3.55
CA ASP A 114 -3.00 15.09 -4.72
C ASP A 114 -3.68 15.54 -6.03
N GLY A 115 -5.01 15.39 -6.09
CA GLY A 115 -5.80 15.86 -7.23
C GLY A 115 -5.76 17.39 -7.42
N LEU A 116 -5.94 18.15 -6.34
CA LEU A 116 -5.92 19.62 -6.37
C LEU A 116 -4.54 20.17 -6.75
N GLU A 117 -3.47 19.55 -6.26
CA GLU A 117 -2.10 19.95 -6.60
C GLU A 117 -1.81 19.70 -8.08
N GLU A 118 -2.22 18.55 -8.60
CA GLU A 118 -2.08 18.23 -10.01
C GLU A 118 -2.88 19.19 -10.90
N ASP A 119 -4.09 19.58 -10.47
CA ASP A 119 -4.91 20.54 -11.21
C ASP A 119 -4.35 21.96 -11.14
N ARG A 120 -3.72 22.34 -10.01
CA ARG A 120 -3.03 23.63 -9.84
C ARG A 120 -1.86 23.81 -10.82
N LEU A 121 -1.17 22.73 -11.16
CA LEU A 121 -0.01 22.76 -12.07
C LEU A 121 -0.37 23.00 -13.54
N LYS A 122 -1.64 22.86 -13.92
CA LYS A 122 -2.14 23.10 -15.30
C LYS A 122 -1.30 22.35 -16.35
N ASP A 123 -0.61 23.10 -17.21
CA ASP A 123 0.23 22.56 -18.30
C ASP A 123 1.54 21.93 -17.81
N ARG A 124 1.89 22.10 -16.52
CA ARG A 124 3.08 21.54 -15.88
C ARG A 124 2.77 20.34 -14.98
N LYS A 125 1.68 19.62 -15.25
CA LYS A 125 1.28 18.43 -14.51
C LYS A 125 2.37 17.36 -14.49
N PHE A 126 2.55 16.73 -13.33
CA PHE A 126 3.48 15.60 -13.18
C PHE A 126 2.91 14.29 -13.73
N GLY A 127 1.60 14.18 -13.94
CA GLY A 127 0.92 12.94 -14.26
C GLY A 127 0.69 12.06 -13.03
N SER A 128 0.39 12.68 -11.89
CA SER A 128 0.05 11.97 -10.65
C SER A 128 -1.08 10.97 -10.88
N THR A 129 -1.00 9.83 -10.20
CA THR A 129 -2.09 8.84 -10.18
C THR A 129 -3.29 9.28 -9.35
N ARG A 130 -3.23 10.43 -8.68
CA ARG A 130 -4.25 11.01 -7.78
C ARG A 130 -4.66 10.03 -6.66
N ARG A 131 -3.72 9.22 -6.21
CA ARG A 131 -3.91 8.23 -5.13
C ARG A 131 -3.44 8.73 -3.77
N GLY A 132 -3.06 10.00 -3.67
CA GLY A 132 -2.64 10.63 -2.43
C GLY A 132 -1.24 10.24 -1.96
N ILE A 133 -0.42 9.64 -2.81
CA ILE A 133 0.87 9.07 -2.40
C ILE A 133 1.86 10.17 -2.00
N ALA A 134 2.00 11.21 -2.81
CA ALA A 134 2.93 12.30 -2.52
C ALA A 134 2.53 13.09 -1.25
N PRO A 135 1.26 13.53 -1.07
CA PRO A 135 0.83 14.18 0.16
C PRO A 135 1.05 13.34 1.41
N VAL A 136 0.66 12.06 1.38
CA VAL A 136 0.76 11.21 2.57
C VAL A 136 2.21 10.88 2.93
N TYR A 137 3.12 10.74 1.96
CA TYR A 137 4.55 10.59 2.27
C TYR A 137 5.14 11.89 2.84
N SER A 138 4.75 13.06 2.32
CA SER A 138 5.13 14.34 2.90
C SER A 138 4.70 14.42 4.37
N ASP A 139 3.44 14.17 4.64
CA ASP A 139 2.89 14.18 6.00
C ASP A 139 3.52 13.12 6.92
N LYS A 140 3.88 11.95 6.38
CA LYS A 140 4.58 10.91 7.14
C LYS A 140 5.90 11.42 7.70
N TYR A 141 6.70 12.09 6.88
CA TYR A 141 7.98 12.64 7.33
C TYR A 141 7.82 13.89 8.19
N MET A 142 6.75 14.65 8.01
CA MET A 142 6.34 15.73 8.92
C MET A 142 5.67 15.23 10.22
N LYS A 143 5.50 13.91 10.39
CA LYS A 143 4.89 13.26 11.56
C LYS A 143 3.43 13.66 11.80
N LYS A 144 2.66 13.90 10.73
CA LYS A 144 1.26 14.36 10.75
C LYS A 144 0.26 13.30 10.29
N THR A 145 0.66 12.03 10.25
CA THR A 145 -0.15 10.94 9.69
C THR A 145 -0.72 10.02 10.75
N PHE A 146 -1.80 9.33 10.39
CA PHE A 146 -2.28 8.16 11.09
C PHE A 146 -1.51 6.91 10.67
N ARG A 147 -1.31 6.00 11.61
CA ARG A 147 -0.69 4.69 11.40
C ARG A 147 -1.71 3.58 11.58
N MET A 148 -1.46 2.43 10.98
CA MET A 148 -2.33 1.25 11.17
C MET A 148 -2.47 0.84 12.63
N GLY A 149 -1.42 1.03 13.45
CA GLY A 149 -1.47 0.79 14.89
C GLY A 149 -2.46 1.67 15.65
N ASP A 150 -2.72 2.89 15.19
CA ASP A 150 -3.64 3.82 15.83
C ASP A 150 -5.09 3.33 15.77
N LEU A 151 -5.43 2.47 14.82
CA LEU A 151 -6.75 1.84 14.71
C LEU A 151 -7.08 0.92 15.90
N LYS A 152 -6.08 0.48 16.67
CA LYS A 152 -6.29 -0.29 17.91
C LYS A 152 -6.80 0.58 19.05
N HIS A 153 -6.70 1.89 18.93
CA HIS A 153 -7.03 2.87 19.96
C HIS A 153 -8.06 3.89 19.45
N LEU A 154 -9.24 3.41 19.06
CA LEU A 154 -10.30 4.23 18.44
C LEU A 154 -10.71 5.45 19.27
N SER A 155 -10.67 5.33 20.60
CA SER A 155 -10.95 6.45 21.51
C SER A 155 -9.98 7.63 21.34
N SER A 156 -8.73 7.36 20.97
CA SER A 156 -7.68 8.37 20.77
C SER A 156 -7.68 8.97 19.36
N LEU A 157 -8.36 8.36 18.39
CA LEU A 157 -8.34 8.83 17.00
C LEU A 157 -8.86 10.26 16.82
N LYS A 158 -9.89 10.65 17.59
CA LYS A 158 -10.41 12.03 17.56
C LYS A 158 -9.36 13.05 18.01
N GLN A 159 -8.57 12.72 19.04
CA GLN A 159 -7.52 13.58 19.55
C GLN A 159 -6.36 13.69 18.57
N ILE A 160 -5.93 12.56 18.01
CA ILE A 160 -4.88 12.50 16.97
C ILE A 160 -5.32 13.30 15.74
N GLY A 161 -6.56 13.12 15.27
CA GLY A 161 -7.11 13.87 14.14
C GLY A 161 -7.16 15.38 14.36
N ARG A 162 -7.53 15.84 15.56
CA ARG A 162 -7.52 17.25 15.91
C ARG A 162 -6.11 17.84 15.92
N ALA A 163 -5.13 17.11 16.44
CA ALA A 163 -3.74 17.55 16.44
C ALA A 163 -3.22 17.67 14.99
N SER A 164 -3.44 16.65 14.18
CA SER A 164 -3.05 16.65 12.76
C SER A 164 -3.72 17.78 11.96
N CYS A 165 -5.00 18.10 12.20
CA CYS A 165 -5.67 19.22 11.55
C CYS A 165 -5.13 20.58 11.97
N ARG A 166 -4.83 20.78 13.27
CA ARG A 166 -4.29 22.07 13.77
C ARG A 166 -2.92 22.41 13.19
N GLU A 167 -2.11 21.41 12.92
CA GLU A 167 -0.78 21.62 12.34
C GLU A 167 -0.79 21.89 10.82
N ARG A 168 -1.97 21.78 10.17
CA ARG A 168 -2.14 22.01 8.73
C ARG A 168 -2.69 23.42 8.38
N VAL A 169 -3.12 24.20 9.39
CA VAL A 169 -3.68 25.54 9.22
C VAL A 169 -2.60 26.61 9.34
#